data_8dd07f7fc3a969af84f2be37cac55e8e
#
_entry.id   8dd07f7fc3a969af84f2be37cac55e8e
#
_cell.length_a   1.000
_cell.length_b   1.000
_cell.length_c   1.000
_cell.angle_alpha   90.00
_cell.angle_beta   90.00
_cell.angle_gamma   90.00
#
_symmetry.space_group_name_H-M   'P 1'
#
loop_
_entity.id
_entity.type
_entity.pdbx_description
1 polymer ?
#
loop_
_entity_poly.entity_id
_entity_poly.type
_entity_poly.pdbx_seq_one_letter_code
_entity_poly.pdbx_strand_id
1 'polypeptide(L)'
;MVVVFFALIRFRLRAVPLERDEGEYAYAGQLLLQGIDPYHLVYSLKLPGTSAMYAAVLGLFGQNASAVHVGLLLVNAVTSVFLFLIATRLLGRLAGLVTACTYALLSLGATVTGMAAHATHFVVAFAVAAIWLLRKALDEQRAALIFSAGVLFGLAFLMKQPGILFAVWAVAYLARRGWSRPMNWRGLAYDFGRLLAGAALPCAICCVLIARSGDFHTFWFWTFSFLRHYGTAVPLRDGMLLLLLHGPVMVLSAPGVWLIALLGATAPAWNPRAKAAVFFTHSLLLVSLIAISLGLYFRPHYFILLLPVVSLLAGAAVSCATEELLQRGATRALLVLPGCLFLLAVCSSLYLQRGVLFRMNPAQVSRTIYQENPFPEALEIAHRIRDHTSEGDTIAVLGSEPEIYFYSHRRSATGFIYMYPLVERQSYSVEMQKQMIHEIESSRPSMLVLVEVPSSWVASPDVARPDTLMAWTRNYISDHYILEGIAEMSARTHYVWGDNALLDQTPAPFNIFLYRKKEQ
;
A
#
# COMPACT_ATOMS: atom_id res chain seq x y z
N MET A 1 15.95 -20.52 2.10
CA MET A 1 15.01 -21.28 1.24
C MET A 1 13.62 -20.65 1.18
N VAL A 2 12.86 -20.48 2.28
CA VAL A 2 11.48 -19.91 2.28
C VAL A 2 11.42 -18.54 1.59
N VAL A 3 12.25 -17.58 2.02
CA VAL A 3 12.28 -16.22 1.43
C VAL A 3 12.56 -16.25 -0.07
N VAL A 4 13.49 -17.12 -0.50
CA VAL A 4 13.84 -17.27 -1.92
C VAL A 4 12.66 -17.82 -2.74
N PHE A 5 11.95 -18.82 -2.22
CA PHE A 5 10.77 -19.39 -2.90
C PHE A 5 9.69 -18.33 -3.17
N PHE A 6 9.31 -17.55 -2.14
CA PHE A 6 8.32 -16.50 -2.30
C PHE A 6 8.84 -15.30 -3.13
N ALA A 7 10.15 -15.02 -3.06
CA ALA A 7 10.79 -14.03 -3.91
C ALA A 7 10.70 -14.41 -5.40
N LEU A 8 10.87 -15.69 -5.75
CA LEU A 8 10.72 -16.17 -7.13
C LEU A 8 9.28 -16.00 -7.65
N ILE A 9 8.27 -16.24 -6.79
CA ILE A 9 6.86 -16.00 -7.17
C ILE A 9 6.63 -14.50 -7.42
N ARG A 10 7.10 -13.62 -6.53
CA ARG A 10 7.01 -12.16 -6.73
C ARG A 10 7.75 -11.71 -8.00
N PHE A 11 8.93 -12.26 -8.24
CA PHE A 11 9.71 -11.93 -9.44
C PHE A 11 8.99 -12.35 -10.73
N ARG A 12 8.30 -13.49 -10.73
CA ARG A 12 7.43 -13.90 -11.85
C ARG A 12 6.33 -12.85 -12.12
N LEU A 13 5.77 -12.26 -11.07
CA LEU A 13 4.65 -11.32 -11.15
C LEU A 13 5.09 -9.85 -11.34
N ARG A 14 6.39 -9.58 -11.47
CA ARG A 14 6.93 -8.21 -11.52
C ARG A 14 6.42 -7.34 -12.67
N ALA A 15 5.93 -7.95 -13.74
CA ALA A 15 5.43 -7.24 -14.91
C ALA A 15 3.90 -6.99 -14.88
N VAL A 16 3.24 -7.23 -13.75
CA VAL A 16 1.83 -6.84 -13.58
C VAL A 16 1.72 -5.32 -13.71
N PRO A 17 0.75 -4.79 -14.48
CA PRO A 17 0.54 -3.35 -14.58
C PRO A 17 0.33 -2.72 -13.19
N LEU A 18 0.87 -1.52 -12.99
CA LEU A 18 0.67 -0.76 -11.75
C LEU A 18 -0.82 -0.46 -11.57
N GLU A 19 -1.29 -0.62 -10.34
CA GLU A 19 -2.62 -0.16 -9.97
C GLU A 19 -2.58 1.33 -9.59
N ARG A 20 -3.73 1.92 -9.34
CA ARG A 20 -3.94 3.35 -9.13
C ARG A 20 -3.02 3.97 -8.07
N ASP A 21 -2.93 3.38 -6.88
CA ASP A 21 -2.07 3.89 -5.81
C ASP A 21 -0.58 3.76 -6.18
N GLU A 22 -0.18 2.68 -6.85
CA GLU A 22 1.20 2.51 -7.36
C GLU A 22 1.51 3.54 -8.44
N GLY A 23 0.56 3.80 -9.34
CA GLY A 23 0.67 4.82 -10.39
C GLY A 23 0.93 6.20 -9.79
N GLU A 24 0.17 6.59 -8.76
CA GLU A 24 0.38 7.84 -8.03
C GLU A 24 1.77 7.92 -7.41
N TYR A 25 2.18 6.87 -6.65
CA TYR A 25 3.50 6.87 -6.02
C TYR A 25 4.63 6.85 -7.05
N ALA A 26 4.45 6.15 -8.16
CA ALA A 26 5.44 6.07 -9.22
C ALA A 26 5.59 7.42 -9.94
N TYR A 27 4.47 8.09 -10.26
CA TYR A 27 4.49 9.42 -10.85
C TYR A 27 5.11 10.45 -9.88
N ALA A 28 4.70 10.46 -8.61
CA ALA A 28 5.28 11.33 -7.60
C ALA A 28 6.79 11.05 -7.38
N GLY A 29 7.20 9.79 -7.42
CA GLY A 29 8.61 9.38 -7.37
C GLY A 29 9.40 9.85 -8.59
N GLN A 30 8.79 9.82 -9.78
CA GLN A 30 9.37 10.32 -11.02
C GLN A 30 9.58 11.84 -10.98
N LEU A 31 8.63 12.60 -10.42
CA LEU A 31 8.78 14.03 -10.21
C LEU A 31 9.93 14.35 -9.25
N LEU A 32 10.08 13.59 -8.16
CA LEU A 32 11.22 13.74 -7.24
C LEU A 32 12.56 13.51 -7.94
N LEU A 33 12.65 12.53 -8.84
CA LEU A 33 13.87 12.30 -9.63
C LEU A 33 14.18 13.44 -10.61
N GLN A 34 13.16 14.22 -11.00
CA GLN A 34 13.30 15.43 -11.81
C GLN A 34 13.59 16.68 -10.96
N GLY A 35 13.66 16.56 -9.62
CA GLY A 35 13.85 17.69 -8.70
C GLY A 35 12.58 18.53 -8.47
N ILE A 36 11.41 17.98 -8.81
CA ILE A 36 10.10 18.63 -8.64
C ILE A 36 9.45 18.10 -7.36
N ASP A 37 8.98 19.01 -6.49
CA ASP A 37 8.18 18.61 -5.34
C ASP A 37 6.85 17.99 -5.83
N PRO A 38 6.51 16.77 -5.37
CA PRO A 38 5.27 16.11 -5.81
C PRO A 38 4.01 16.94 -5.54
N TYR A 39 3.95 17.67 -4.43
CA TYR A 39 2.76 18.46 -4.07
C TYR A 39 2.49 19.64 -5.01
N HIS A 40 3.41 19.93 -5.92
CA HIS A 40 3.19 20.89 -6.98
C HIS A 40 2.25 20.35 -8.07
N LEU A 41 2.36 19.05 -8.40
CA LEU A 41 1.62 18.39 -9.50
C LEU A 41 0.85 17.14 -9.06
N VAL A 42 0.78 16.86 -7.75
CA VAL A 42 0.07 15.72 -7.18
C VAL A 42 -0.61 16.15 -5.88
N TYR A 43 -1.89 16.43 -5.96
CA TYR A 43 -2.71 16.76 -4.81
C TYR A 43 -3.14 15.49 -4.10
N SER A 44 -2.39 15.10 -3.07
CA SER A 44 -2.47 13.79 -2.45
C SER A 44 -2.63 13.86 -0.93
N LEU A 45 -3.51 12.99 -0.40
CA LEU A 45 -3.66 12.73 1.04
C LEU A 45 -2.45 12.03 1.67
N LYS A 46 -1.51 11.59 0.86
CA LYS A 46 -0.45 10.67 1.25
C LYS A 46 0.78 11.43 1.70
N LEU A 47 1.42 10.91 2.75
CA LEU A 47 2.69 11.47 3.23
C LEU A 47 3.83 11.16 2.24
N PRO A 48 4.88 12.00 2.18
CA PRO A 48 5.88 11.96 1.10
C PRO A 48 6.85 10.79 1.16
N GLY A 49 6.87 10.02 2.26
CA GLY A 49 7.81 8.92 2.43
C GLY A 49 7.65 7.82 1.39
N THR A 50 6.42 7.47 1.01
CA THR A 50 6.20 6.44 -0.01
C THR A 50 6.69 6.91 -1.38
N SER A 51 6.41 8.14 -1.79
CA SER A 51 6.93 8.72 -3.03
C SER A 51 8.46 8.76 -3.04
N ALA A 52 9.10 9.09 -1.92
CA ALA A 52 10.56 9.05 -1.78
C ALA A 52 11.12 7.62 -1.90
N MET A 53 10.44 6.61 -1.34
CA MET A 53 10.82 5.21 -1.53
C MET A 53 10.68 4.77 -2.99
N TYR A 54 9.61 5.19 -3.66
CA TYR A 54 9.47 4.94 -5.09
C TYR A 54 10.55 5.64 -5.89
N ALA A 55 10.89 6.89 -5.60
CA ALA A 55 12.00 7.59 -6.26
C ALA A 55 13.33 6.82 -6.11
N ALA A 56 13.62 6.31 -4.90
CA ALA A 56 14.82 5.50 -4.66
C ALA A 56 14.80 4.19 -5.49
N VAL A 57 13.67 3.48 -5.52
CA VAL A 57 13.51 2.25 -6.30
C VAL A 57 13.62 2.52 -7.79
N LEU A 58 12.94 3.54 -8.30
CA LEU A 58 12.96 3.92 -9.71
C LEU A 58 14.35 4.41 -10.16
N GLY A 59 15.07 5.13 -9.31
CA GLY A 59 16.44 5.57 -9.58
C GLY A 59 17.45 4.41 -9.62
N LEU A 60 17.22 3.34 -8.85
CA LEU A 60 18.12 2.18 -8.78
C LEU A 60 17.82 1.11 -9.86
N PHE A 61 16.55 0.86 -10.16
CA PHE A 61 16.12 -0.27 -10.99
C PHE A 61 15.46 0.15 -12.32
N GLY A 62 15.30 1.46 -12.55
CA GLY A 62 14.66 2.01 -13.75
C GLY A 62 13.18 2.35 -13.56
N GLN A 63 12.66 3.20 -14.43
CA GLN A 63 11.30 3.78 -14.31
C GLN A 63 10.27 2.92 -15.06
N ASN A 64 9.91 1.78 -14.47
CA ASN A 64 8.91 0.86 -15.01
C ASN A 64 8.26 0.02 -13.89
N ALA A 65 7.14 -0.64 -14.19
CA ALA A 65 6.41 -1.48 -13.23
C ALA A 65 7.27 -2.59 -12.61
N SER A 66 8.14 -3.22 -13.41
CA SER A 66 8.99 -4.30 -12.92
C SER A 66 9.97 -3.81 -11.85
N ALA A 67 10.50 -2.60 -11.97
CA ALA A 67 11.37 -1.98 -10.97
C ALA A 67 10.62 -1.77 -9.64
N VAL A 68 9.39 -1.24 -9.69
CA VAL A 68 8.53 -1.07 -8.51
C VAL A 68 8.33 -2.41 -7.78
N HIS A 69 7.99 -3.46 -8.51
CA HIS A 69 7.73 -4.77 -7.92
C HIS A 69 9.01 -5.49 -7.44
N VAL A 70 10.17 -5.21 -8.04
CA VAL A 70 11.48 -5.66 -7.50
C VAL A 70 11.77 -4.95 -6.18
N GLY A 71 11.49 -3.65 -6.08
CA GLY A 71 11.56 -2.92 -4.82
C GLY A 71 10.66 -3.53 -3.74
N LEU A 72 9.40 -3.84 -4.07
CA LEU A 72 8.46 -4.53 -3.19
C LEU A 72 8.98 -5.91 -2.73
N LEU A 73 9.56 -6.68 -3.65
CA LEU A 73 10.17 -7.98 -3.34
C LEU A 73 11.25 -7.83 -2.26
N LEU A 74 12.17 -6.86 -2.42
CA LEU A 74 13.23 -6.59 -1.45
C LEU A 74 12.67 -6.17 -0.09
N VAL A 75 11.70 -5.27 -0.07
CA VAL A 75 11.01 -4.81 1.15
C VAL A 75 10.39 -5.97 1.91
N ASN A 76 9.66 -6.87 1.22
CA ASN A 76 9.05 -8.03 1.86
C ASN A 76 10.06 -9.09 2.29
N ALA A 77 11.17 -9.28 1.56
CA ALA A 77 12.25 -10.17 1.97
C ALA A 77 12.90 -9.68 3.26
N VAL A 78 13.25 -8.39 3.34
CA VAL A 78 13.82 -7.76 4.55
C VAL A 78 12.85 -7.86 5.73
N THR A 79 11.56 -7.58 5.51
CA THR A 79 10.53 -7.71 6.55
C THR A 79 10.44 -9.13 7.08
N SER A 80 10.46 -10.14 6.19
CA SER A 80 10.44 -11.55 6.58
C SER A 80 11.66 -11.93 7.44
N VAL A 81 12.84 -11.38 7.13
CA VAL A 81 14.05 -11.60 7.93
C VAL A 81 13.92 -10.98 9.33
N PHE A 82 13.45 -9.75 9.44
CA PHE A 82 13.25 -9.13 10.77
C PHE A 82 12.18 -9.87 11.60
N LEU A 83 11.10 -10.31 10.97
CA LEU A 83 10.08 -11.13 11.64
C LEU A 83 10.65 -12.48 12.11
N PHE A 84 11.46 -13.13 11.29
CA PHE A 84 12.21 -14.33 11.70
C PHE A 84 13.06 -14.08 12.95
N LEU A 85 13.81 -12.97 12.97
CA LEU A 85 14.68 -12.61 14.10
C LEU A 85 13.86 -12.31 15.37
N ILE A 86 12.76 -11.58 15.26
CA ILE A 86 11.86 -11.27 16.38
C ILE A 86 11.27 -12.55 16.96
N ALA A 87 10.66 -13.39 16.11
CA ALA A 87 10.01 -14.62 16.55
C ALA A 87 11.00 -15.63 17.14
N THR A 88 12.21 -15.75 16.54
CA THR A 88 13.28 -16.62 17.06
C THR A 88 13.69 -16.20 18.46
N ARG A 89 13.80 -14.90 18.70
CA ARG A 89 14.19 -14.37 20.02
C ARG A 89 13.06 -14.50 21.07
N LEU A 90 11.81 -14.49 20.65
CA LEU A 90 10.65 -14.65 21.54
C LEU A 90 10.36 -16.11 21.87
N LEU A 91 10.30 -16.97 20.88
CA LEU A 91 9.67 -18.29 20.94
C LEU A 91 10.54 -19.42 20.31
N GLY A 92 11.75 -19.09 19.91
CA GLY A 92 12.68 -20.06 19.34
C GLY A 92 12.66 -20.15 17.80
N ARG A 93 13.61 -20.93 17.27
CA ARG A 93 13.94 -20.98 15.83
C ARG A 93 12.78 -21.49 14.96
N LEU A 94 12.00 -22.45 15.48
CA LEU A 94 10.82 -22.97 14.77
C LEU A 94 9.76 -21.88 14.60
N ALA A 95 9.48 -21.11 15.67
CA ALA A 95 8.58 -19.95 15.59
C ALA A 95 9.06 -18.94 14.53
N GLY A 96 10.39 -18.67 14.47
CA GLY A 96 10.97 -17.79 13.46
C GLY A 96 10.70 -18.25 12.03
N LEU A 97 10.94 -19.52 11.74
CA LEU A 97 10.72 -20.10 10.40
C LEU A 97 9.25 -20.04 9.99
N VAL A 98 8.35 -20.43 10.89
CA VAL A 98 6.90 -20.39 10.65
C VAL A 98 6.43 -18.95 10.44
N THR A 99 6.88 -18.02 11.27
CA THR A 99 6.54 -16.59 11.16
C THR A 99 6.96 -16.00 9.80
N ALA A 100 8.23 -16.24 9.40
CA ALA A 100 8.74 -15.73 8.13
C ALA A 100 7.98 -16.33 6.93
N CYS A 101 7.67 -17.63 6.99
CA CYS A 101 6.90 -18.32 5.95
C CYS A 101 5.47 -17.77 5.86
N THR A 102 4.81 -17.62 7.01
CA THR A 102 3.45 -17.06 7.08
C THR A 102 3.38 -15.65 6.51
N TYR A 103 4.31 -14.76 6.90
CA TYR A 103 4.33 -13.40 6.37
C TYR A 103 4.59 -13.38 4.86
N ALA A 104 5.57 -14.15 4.39
CA ALA A 104 5.89 -14.22 2.97
C ALA A 104 4.70 -14.72 2.13
N LEU A 105 3.95 -15.70 2.63
CA LEU A 105 2.73 -16.20 1.99
C LEU A 105 1.60 -15.17 2.02
N LEU A 106 1.23 -14.67 3.21
CA LEU A 106 0.07 -13.79 3.35
C LEU A 106 0.26 -12.44 2.68
N SER A 107 1.49 -11.87 2.74
CA SER A 107 1.81 -10.60 2.09
C SER A 107 1.82 -10.69 0.56
N LEU A 108 1.83 -11.88 -0.03
CA LEU A 108 1.73 -12.12 -1.47
C LEU A 108 0.26 -12.27 -1.90
N GLY A 109 -0.67 -12.45 -0.96
CA GLY A 109 -2.06 -12.78 -1.23
C GLY A 109 -2.78 -11.77 -2.13
N ALA A 110 -3.52 -12.27 -3.13
CA ALA A 110 -4.36 -11.44 -4.00
C ALA A 110 -5.46 -10.71 -3.21
N THR A 111 -5.97 -11.32 -2.14
CA THR A 111 -7.04 -10.78 -1.31
C THR A 111 -6.64 -9.56 -0.48
N VAL A 112 -5.35 -9.39 -0.19
CA VAL A 112 -4.79 -8.18 0.43
C VAL A 112 -4.17 -7.24 -0.59
N THR A 113 -4.38 -7.49 -1.88
CA THR A 113 -3.69 -6.81 -3.00
C THR A 113 -2.17 -6.75 -2.80
N GLY A 114 -1.62 -7.82 -2.22
CA GLY A 114 -0.24 -7.87 -1.73
C GLY A 114 0.84 -7.93 -2.81
N MET A 115 0.43 -7.99 -4.10
CA MET A 115 1.33 -7.89 -5.24
C MET A 115 1.64 -6.44 -5.60
N ALA A 116 0.77 -5.50 -5.25
CA ALA A 116 1.00 -4.08 -5.42
C ALA A 116 1.87 -3.49 -4.29
N ALA A 117 2.73 -2.56 -4.65
CA ALA A 117 3.67 -1.92 -3.71
C ALA A 117 3.00 -0.80 -2.90
N HIS A 118 1.89 -1.12 -2.25
CA HIS A 118 1.17 -0.20 -1.39
C HIS A 118 2.03 0.34 -0.24
N ALA A 119 1.76 1.57 0.17
CA ALA A 119 2.41 2.24 1.30
C ALA A 119 2.45 1.39 2.58
N THR A 120 1.45 0.53 2.80
CA THR A 120 1.37 -0.37 3.96
C THR A 120 2.51 -1.39 4.04
N HIS A 121 3.07 -1.85 2.92
CA HIS A 121 4.26 -2.70 2.94
C HIS A 121 5.49 -1.97 3.50
N PHE A 122 5.66 -0.70 3.11
CA PHE A 122 6.76 0.13 3.61
C PHE A 122 6.57 0.47 5.09
N VAL A 123 5.34 0.79 5.53
CA VAL A 123 5.02 0.95 6.96
C VAL A 123 5.45 -0.28 7.75
N VAL A 124 5.04 -1.46 7.31
CA VAL A 124 5.35 -2.73 7.97
C VAL A 124 6.86 -2.99 8.03
N ALA A 125 7.58 -2.74 6.93
CA ALA A 125 9.02 -2.95 6.87
C ALA A 125 9.77 -2.10 7.91
N PHE A 126 9.49 -0.79 7.94
CA PHE A 126 10.10 0.12 8.90
C PHE A 126 9.66 -0.16 10.34
N ALA A 127 8.36 -0.42 10.58
CA ALA A 127 7.85 -0.73 11.91
C ALA A 127 8.45 -2.02 12.47
N VAL A 128 8.54 -3.09 11.69
CA VAL A 128 9.10 -4.38 12.11
C VAL A 128 10.60 -4.25 12.37
N ALA A 129 11.34 -3.52 11.51
CA ALA A 129 12.75 -3.22 11.74
C ALA A 129 12.96 -2.39 13.02
N ALA A 130 12.11 -1.39 13.26
CA ALA A 130 12.14 -0.57 14.48
C ALA A 130 11.87 -1.41 15.74
N ILE A 131 10.87 -2.29 15.70
CA ILE A 131 10.54 -3.23 16.78
C ILE A 131 11.73 -4.13 17.09
N TRP A 132 12.40 -4.67 16.06
CA TRP A 132 13.58 -5.50 16.26
C TRP A 132 14.73 -4.71 16.90
N LEU A 133 15.03 -3.49 16.40
CA LEU A 133 16.06 -2.62 16.97
C LEU A 133 15.75 -2.23 18.41
N LEU A 134 14.49 -1.86 18.72
CA LEU A 134 14.06 -1.53 20.06
C LEU A 134 14.28 -2.70 21.02
N ARG A 135 13.89 -3.91 20.60
CA ARG A 135 14.13 -5.12 21.38
C ARG A 135 15.62 -5.34 21.65
N LYS A 136 16.44 -5.24 20.58
CA LYS A 136 17.90 -5.37 20.67
C LYS A 136 18.49 -4.32 21.61
N ALA A 137 18.07 -3.07 21.49
CA ALA A 137 18.50 -1.97 22.35
C ALA A 137 18.29 -2.25 23.84
N LEU A 138 17.10 -2.77 24.16
CA LEU A 138 16.72 -3.08 25.53
C LEU A 138 17.45 -4.30 26.12
N ASP A 139 17.77 -5.28 25.30
CA ASP A 139 18.49 -6.47 25.73
C ASP A 139 20.01 -6.19 25.88
N GLU A 140 20.58 -5.37 24.99
CA GLU A 140 22.00 -5.01 24.99
C GLU A 140 22.28 -3.70 25.77
N GLN A 141 21.23 -3.04 26.29
CA GLN A 141 21.31 -1.74 27.00
C GLN A 141 22.02 -0.64 26.17
N ARG A 142 21.78 -0.62 24.85
CA ARG A 142 22.38 0.33 23.91
C ARG A 142 21.42 1.47 23.58
N ALA A 143 21.62 2.60 24.23
CA ALA A 143 20.80 3.79 24.07
C ALA A 143 20.72 4.34 22.63
N ALA A 144 21.81 4.26 21.85
CA ALA A 144 21.82 4.69 20.45
C ALA A 144 20.83 3.90 19.58
N LEU A 145 20.62 2.62 19.86
CA LEU A 145 19.66 1.80 19.12
C LEU A 145 18.21 2.20 19.40
N ILE A 146 17.91 2.81 20.57
CA ILE A 146 16.57 3.35 20.87
C ILE A 146 16.29 4.55 19.96
N PHE A 147 17.26 5.45 19.79
CA PHE A 147 17.12 6.56 18.85
C PHE A 147 16.94 6.06 17.40
N SER A 148 17.76 5.11 16.97
CA SER A 148 17.64 4.51 15.63
C SER A 148 16.29 3.81 15.41
N ALA A 149 15.74 3.13 16.44
CA ALA A 149 14.39 2.58 16.39
C ALA A 149 13.35 3.70 16.24
N GLY A 150 13.54 4.83 16.94
CA GLY A 150 12.73 6.03 16.76
C GLY A 150 12.73 6.52 15.31
N VAL A 151 13.92 6.66 14.69
CA VAL A 151 14.03 7.06 13.28
C VAL A 151 13.22 6.15 12.37
N LEU A 152 13.29 4.84 12.55
CA LEU A 152 12.52 3.90 11.75
C LEU A 152 11.01 3.99 12.00
N PHE A 153 10.55 4.28 13.24
CA PHE A 153 9.13 4.56 13.49
C PHE A 153 8.68 5.87 12.83
N GLY A 154 9.51 6.91 12.82
CA GLY A 154 9.25 8.13 12.08
C GLY A 154 9.15 7.90 10.57
N LEU A 155 10.03 7.07 10.02
CA LEU A 155 9.93 6.64 8.61
C LEU A 155 8.65 5.83 8.36
N ALA A 156 8.27 4.92 9.26
CA ALA A 156 7.00 4.19 9.13
C ALA A 156 5.78 5.14 9.08
N PHE A 157 5.78 6.20 9.90
CA PHE A 157 4.76 7.25 9.85
C PHE A 157 4.77 7.98 8.51
N LEU A 158 5.94 8.37 8.00
CA LEU A 158 6.07 9.06 6.71
C LEU A 158 5.62 8.21 5.51
N MET A 159 5.59 6.88 5.62
CA MET A 159 5.02 6.03 4.59
C MET A 159 3.48 6.13 4.55
N LYS A 160 2.83 6.09 5.71
CA LYS A 160 1.38 6.25 5.84
C LYS A 160 1.02 6.58 7.28
N GLN A 161 0.03 7.45 7.49
CA GLN A 161 -0.39 7.95 8.82
C GLN A 161 -0.60 6.84 9.88
N PRO A 162 -1.20 5.65 9.58
CA PRO A 162 -1.32 4.57 10.56
C PRO A 162 0.00 4.09 11.15
N GLY A 163 1.14 4.35 10.51
CA GLY A 163 2.48 4.02 11.00
C GLY A 163 2.80 4.61 12.38
N ILE A 164 2.15 5.75 12.74
CA ILE A 164 2.31 6.36 14.08
C ILE A 164 1.90 5.43 15.23
N LEU A 165 0.93 4.55 14.99
CA LEU A 165 0.43 3.62 16.02
C LEU A 165 1.50 2.62 16.47
N PHE A 166 2.43 2.25 15.61
CA PHE A 166 3.55 1.39 15.99
C PHE A 166 4.56 2.13 16.87
N ALA A 167 4.73 3.44 16.69
CA ALA A 167 5.51 4.28 17.62
C ALA A 167 4.81 4.41 18.98
N VAL A 168 3.49 4.58 19.00
CA VAL A 168 2.68 4.56 20.23
C VAL A 168 2.81 3.21 20.95
N TRP A 169 2.76 2.11 20.20
CA TRP A 169 3.04 0.78 20.75
C TRP A 169 4.43 0.70 21.39
N ALA A 170 5.45 1.26 20.75
CA ALA A 170 6.82 1.25 21.29
C ALA A 170 6.93 2.01 22.61
N VAL A 171 6.26 3.17 22.74
CA VAL A 171 6.16 3.93 24.00
C VAL A 171 5.51 3.10 25.10
N ALA A 172 4.35 2.45 24.80
CA ALA A 172 3.66 1.57 25.75
C ALA A 172 4.51 0.36 26.16
N TYR A 173 5.26 -0.20 25.21
CA TYR A 173 6.18 -1.31 25.46
C TYR A 173 7.36 -0.90 26.38
N LEU A 174 7.94 0.26 26.15
CA LEU A 174 8.98 0.83 27.04
C LEU A 174 8.44 1.09 28.44
N ALA A 175 7.27 1.70 28.57
CA ALA A 175 6.62 1.97 29.84
C ALA A 175 6.39 0.68 30.64
N ARG A 176 5.84 -0.34 30.00
CA ARG A 176 5.57 -1.67 30.62
C ARG A 176 6.86 -2.33 31.14
N ARG A 177 7.94 -2.22 30.37
CA ARG A 177 9.22 -2.81 30.76
C ARG A 177 9.88 -2.04 31.91
N GLY A 178 9.75 -0.72 31.93
CA GLY A 178 10.20 0.12 33.04
C GLY A 178 9.46 -0.19 34.35
N TRP A 179 8.17 -0.51 34.26
CA TRP A 179 7.34 -0.87 35.43
C TRP A 179 7.72 -2.21 36.05
N SER A 180 8.28 -3.13 35.29
CA SER A 180 8.61 -4.50 35.74
C SER A 180 9.99 -4.60 36.43
N ARG A 181 10.73 -3.49 36.59
CA ARG A 181 12.05 -3.40 37.23
C ARG A 181 11.98 -2.38 38.38
N PRO A 182 12.96 -2.37 39.32
CA PRO A 182 13.09 -1.22 40.22
C PRO A 182 13.10 0.08 39.41
N MET A 183 12.12 0.94 39.64
CA MET A 183 11.76 2.03 38.73
C MET A 183 12.83 3.11 38.70
N ASN A 184 13.56 3.22 37.57
CA ASN A 184 14.46 4.31 37.26
C ASN A 184 13.74 5.31 36.32
N TRP A 185 12.97 6.23 36.88
CA TRP A 185 12.21 7.23 36.13
C TRP A 185 13.10 8.10 35.21
N ARG A 186 14.32 8.44 35.64
CA ARG A 186 15.24 9.23 34.83
C ARG A 186 15.69 8.45 33.59
N GLY A 187 16.09 7.18 33.77
CA GLY A 187 16.46 6.31 32.65
C GLY A 187 15.32 6.12 31.67
N LEU A 188 14.10 5.89 32.16
CA LEU A 188 12.91 5.74 31.31
C LEU A 188 12.59 7.04 30.55
N ALA A 189 12.67 8.21 31.20
CA ALA A 189 12.47 9.50 30.53
C ALA A 189 13.50 9.77 29.42
N TYR A 190 14.77 9.39 29.65
CA TYR A 190 15.80 9.49 28.60
C TYR A 190 15.52 8.54 27.43
N ASP A 191 15.03 7.33 27.67
CA ASP A 191 14.69 6.38 26.61
C ASP A 191 13.47 6.84 25.79
N PHE A 192 12.45 7.42 26.44
CA PHE A 192 11.36 8.11 25.75
C PHE A 192 11.87 9.30 24.92
N GLY A 193 12.71 10.16 25.51
CA GLY A 193 13.28 11.29 24.80
C GLY A 193 14.04 10.86 23.53
N ARG A 194 14.88 9.82 23.63
CA ARG A 194 15.61 9.27 22.47
C ARG A 194 14.69 8.71 21.40
N LEU A 195 13.68 7.92 21.80
CA LEU A 195 12.71 7.35 20.86
C LEU A 195 11.95 8.44 20.12
N LEU A 196 11.43 9.44 20.85
CA LEU A 196 10.66 10.54 20.27
C LEU A 196 11.52 11.46 19.40
N ALA A 197 12.73 11.79 19.85
CA ALA A 197 13.68 12.59 19.07
C ALA A 197 14.05 11.87 17.77
N GLY A 198 14.30 10.55 17.83
CA GLY A 198 14.51 9.74 16.64
C GLY A 198 13.31 9.77 15.70
N ALA A 199 12.09 9.61 16.21
CA ALA A 199 10.88 9.60 15.38
C ALA A 199 10.58 10.98 14.76
N ALA A 200 10.89 12.06 15.47
CA ALA A 200 10.69 13.41 14.98
C ALA A 200 11.69 13.80 13.87
N LEU A 201 12.90 13.23 13.87
CA LEU A 201 13.98 13.63 12.96
C LEU A 201 13.60 13.51 11.47
N PRO A 202 13.15 12.36 10.93
CA PRO A 202 12.79 12.26 9.53
C PRO A 202 11.59 13.15 9.17
N CYS A 203 10.64 13.32 10.08
CA CYS A 203 9.50 14.23 9.88
C CYS A 203 9.95 15.70 9.80
N ALA A 204 10.86 16.13 10.68
CA ALA A 204 11.40 17.47 10.66
C ALA A 204 12.19 17.75 9.37
N ILE A 205 13.04 16.82 8.95
CA ILE A 205 13.78 16.92 7.67
C ILE A 205 12.79 17.06 6.50
N CYS A 206 11.75 16.26 6.47
CA CYS A 206 10.73 16.28 5.41
C CYS A 206 9.99 17.61 5.37
N CYS A 207 9.53 18.12 6.52
CA CYS A 207 8.88 19.44 6.62
C CYS A 207 9.79 20.57 6.14
N VAL A 208 11.08 20.54 6.48
CA VAL A 208 12.05 21.55 6.03
C VAL A 208 12.25 21.50 4.52
N LEU A 209 12.35 20.31 3.93
CA LEU A 209 12.51 20.15 2.49
C LEU A 209 11.29 20.68 1.72
N ILE A 210 10.08 20.31 2.14
CA ILE A 210 8.83 20.77 1.52
C ILE A 210 8.62 22.28 1.73
N ALA A 211 9.00 22.83 2.89
CA ALA A 211 8.92 24.27 3.12
C ALA A 211 9.87 25.06 2.20
N ARG A 212 11.01 24.47 1.83
CA ARG A 212 11.96 25.10 0.89
C ARG A 212 11.49 25.05 -0.56
N SER A 213 10.69 24.06 -0.96
CA SER A 213 10.09 24.00 -2.31
C SER A 213 8.97 25.03 -2.52
N GLY A 214 8.39 25.57 -1.44
CA GLY A 214 7.26 26.51 -1.48
C GLY A 214 5.89 25.81 -1.38
N ASP A 215 5.83 24.48 -1.45
CA ASP A 215 4.58 23.72 -1.51
C ASP A 215 4.04 23.31 -0.12
N PHE A 216 4.57 23.86 0.97
CA PHE A 216 4.21 23.48 2.34
C PHE A 216 2.72 23.68 2.64
N HIS A 217 2.10 24.72 2.09
CA HIS A 217 0.67 24.98 2.28
C HIS A 217 -0.17 23.87 1.62
N THR A 218 0.14 23.49 0.39
CA THR A 218 -0.51 22.42 -0.36
C THR A 218 -0.34 21.09 0.35
N PHE A 219 0.90 20.76 0.74
CA PHE A 219 1.20 19.59 1.55
C PHE A 219 0.35 19.53 2.82
N TRP A 220 0.33 20.62 3.63
CA TRP A 220 -0.41 20.64 4.89
C TRP A 220 -1.92 20.49 4.68
N PHE A 221 -2.45 21.20 3.67
CA PHE A 221 -3.87 21.11 3.34
C PHE A 221 -4.27 19.68 3.02
N TRP A 222 -3.59 19.02 2.08
CA TRP A 222 -3.97 17.70 1.62
C TRP A 222 -3.71 16.61 2.67
N THR A 223 -2.55 16.62 3.33
CA THR A 223 -2.15 15.53 4.22
C THR A 223 -2.73 15.59 5.63
N PHE A 224 -3.23 16.76 6.06
CA PHE A 224 -3.81 16.94 7.40
C PHE A 224 -5.21 17.56 7.37
N SER A 225 -5.41 18.70 6.70
CA SER A 225 -6.69 19.40 6.74
C SER A 225 -7.78 18.63 5.97
N PHE A 226 -7.52 18.26 4.73
CA PHE A 226 -8.45 17.49 3.90
C PHE A 226 -8.58 16.03 4.39
N LEU A 227 -7.48 15.44 4.88
CA LEU A 227 -7.50 14.08 5.46
C LEU A 227 -8.50 13.94 6.61
N ARG A 228 -8.74 14.99 7.41
CA ARG A 228 -9.75 14.95 8.48
C ARG A 228 -11.16 14.72 7.93
N HIS A 229 -11.52 15.36 6.82
CA HIS A 229 -12.80 15.12 6.15
C HIS A 229 -12.88 13.70 5.60
N TYR A 230 -11.86 13.26 4.87
CA TYR A 230 -11.79 11.93 4.33
C TYR A 230 -11.82 10.84 5.43
N GLY A 231 -11.06 11.01 6.50
CA GLY A 231 -10.97 10.04 7.60
C GLY A 231 -12.26 9.89 8.43
N THR A 232 -13.20 10.82 8.33
CA THR A 232 -14.50 10.78 9.02
C THR A 232 -15.68 10.56 8.09
N ALA A 233 -15.43 10.33 6.80
CA ALA A 233 -16.48 10.24 5.79
C ALA A 233 -17.31 8.95 5.89
N VAL A 234 -16.73 7.84 6.40
CA VAL A 234 -17.42 6.56 6.51
C VAL A 234 -18.11 6.44 7.88
N PRO A 235 -19.46 6.34 7.94
CA PRO A 235 -20.18 6.07 9.18
C PRO A 235 -19.81 4.72 9.78
N LEU A 236 -19.89 4.58 11.09
CA LEU A 236 -19.54 3.33 11.79
C LEU A 236 -20.30 2.11 11.25
N ARG A 237 -21.60 2.28 10.93
CA ARG A 237 -22.43 1.20 10.38
C ARG A 237 -21.86 0.69 9.06
N ASP A 238 -21.50 1.61 8.16
CA ASP A 238 -20.99 1.25 6.82
C ASP A 238 -19.58 0.67 6.92
N GLY A 239 -18.75 1.20 7.84
CA GLY A 239 -17.46 0.62 8.17
C GLY A 239 -17.57 -0.82 8.70
N MET A 240 -18.56 -1.12 9.56
CA MET A 240 -18.80 -2.49 10.01
C MET A 240 -19.22 -3.41 8.84
N LEU A 241 -20.05 -2.91 7.92
CA LEU A 241 -20.42 -3.67 6.71
C LEU A 241 -19.21 -3.93 5.82
N LEU A 242 -18.34 -2.94 5.62
CA LEU A 242 -17.09 -3.11 4.87
C LEU A 242 -16.15 -4.12 5.53
N LEU A 243 -16.04 -4.11 6.85
CA LEU A 243 -15.26 -5.12 7.58
C LEU A 243 -15.84 -6.53 7.41
N LEU A 244 -17.17 -6.66 7.47
CA LEU A 244 -17.86 -7.96 7.27
C LEU A 244 -17.75 -8.43 5.81
N LEU A 245 -17.63 -7.53 4.86
CA LEU A 245 -17.42 -7.86 3.44
C LEU A 245 -15.97 -8.29 3.17
N HIS A 246 -14.99 -7.50 3.58
CA HIS A 246 -13.59 -7.72 3.25
C HIS A 246 -12.88 -8.68 4.21
N GLY A 247 -13.22 -8.68 5.50
CA GLY A 247 -12.55 -9.51 6.51
C GLY A 247 -12.59 -11.02 6.20
N PRO A 248 -13.76 -11.62 5.93
CA PRO A 248 -13.83 -13.03 5.55
C PRO A 248 -13.03 -13.36 4.30
N VAL A 249 -13.01 -12.48 3.29
CA VAL A 249 -12.24 -12.68 2.06
C VAL A 249 -10.74 -12.82 2.36
N MET A 250 -10.22 -12.02 3.30
CA MET A 250 -8.82 -12.14 3.73
C MET A 250 -8.52 -13.51 4.33
N VAL A 251 -9.41 -14.02 5.17
CA VAL A 251 -9.28 -15.33 5.82
C VAL A 251 -9.39 -16.48 4.80
N LEU A 252 -10.35 -16.40 3.88
CA LEU A 252 -10.64 -17.45 2.91
C LEU A 252 -9.49 -17.73 1.92
N SER A 253 -8.58 -16.79 1.71
CA SER A 253 -7.39 -17.02 0.87
C SER A 253 -6.38 -17.98 1.50
N ALA A 254 -6.37 -18.10 2.83
CA ALA A 254 -5.43 -18.93 3.60
C ALA A 254 -6.05 -19.45 4.91
N PRO A 255 -7.21 -20.12 4.88
CA PRO A 255 -8.00 -20.41 6.09
C PRO A 255 -7.24 -21.22 7.14
N GLY A 256 -6.46 -22.21 6.72
CA GLY A 256 -5.64 -23.01 7.64
C GLY A 256 -4.58 -22.19 8.36
N VAL A 257 -3.96 -21.22 7.69
CA VAL A 257 -2.95 -20.33 8.29
C VAL A 257 -3.58 -19.38 9.30
N TRP A 258 -4.75 -18.81 8.99
CA TRP A 258 -5.51 -17.96 9.92
C TRP A 258 -5.99 -18.75 11.14
N LEU A 259 -6.45 -19.99 10.96
CA LEU A 259 -6.82 -20.86 12.07
C LEU A 259 -5.63 -21.15 13.00
N ILE A 260 -4.45 -21.45 12.44
CA ILE A 260 -3.22 -21.65 13.21
C ILE A 260 -2.86 -20.37 13.97
N ALA A 261 -2.97 -19.19 13.35
CA ALA A 261 -2.71 -17.92 14.03
C ALA A 261 -3.70 -17.67 15.17
N LEU A 262 -4.99 -17.98 14.99
CA LEU A 262 -6.00 -17.88 16.03
C LEU A 262 -5.68 -18.82 17.22
N LEU A 263 -5.24 -20.05 16.94
CA LEU A 263 -4.76 -20.95 17.97
C LEU A 263 -3.54 -20.38 18.70
N GLY A 264 -2.63 -19.71 17.99
CA GLY A 264 -1.49 -19.01 18.59
C GLY A 264 -1.86 -17.85 19.50
N ALA A 265 -2.99 -17.18 19.24
CA ALA A 265 -3.50 -16.16 20.15
C ALA A 265 -3.95 -16.74 21.51
N THR A 266 -4.34 -18.01 21.57
CA THR A 266 -4.68 -18.70 22.82
C THR A 266 -3.45 -19.32 23.53
N ALA A 267 -2.28 -19.35 22.87
CA ALA A 267 -1.08 -20.00 23.40
C ALA A 267 -0.66 -19.54 24.82
N PRO A 268 -0.84 -18.26 25.23
CA PRO A 268 -0.53 -17.82 26.58
C PRO A 268 -1.31 -18.53 27.69
N ALA A 269 -2.45 -19.14 27.37
CA ALA A 269 -3.26 -19.88 28.34
C ALA A 269 -2.69 -21.28 28.68
N TRP A 270 -1.87 -21.85 27.78
CA TRP A 270 -1.40 -23.25 27.90
C TRP A 270 0.11 -23.41 27.71
N ASN A 271 0.88 -22.35 27.38
CA ASN A 271 2.33 -22.41 27.26
C ASN A 271 3.02 -21.25 27.99
N PRO A 272 3.99 -21.51 28.89
CA PRO A 272 4.68 -20.48 29.67
C PRO A 272 5.49 -19.47 28.84
N ARG A 273 6.11 -19.89 27.72
CA ARG A 273 6.86 -18.98 26.85
C ARG A 273 5.92 -18.00 26.13
N ALA A 274 4.80 -18.51 25.62
CA ALA A 274 3.78 -17.65 25.02
C ALA A 274 3.20 -16.67 26.06
N LYS A 275 2.99 -17.13 27.32
CA LYS A 275 2.57 -16.28 28.45
C LYS A 275 3.59 -15.16 28.73
N ALA A 276 4.88 -15.44 28.69
CA ALA A 276 5.94 -14.44 28.84
C ALA A 276 5.94 -13.40 27.70
N ALA A 277 5.53 -13.80 26.48
CA ALA A 277 5.45 -12.94 25.32
C ALA A 277 4.07 -12.27 25.11
N VAL A 278 3.08 -12.54 25.99
CA VAL A 278 1.67 -12.14 25.78
C VAL A 278 1.50 -10.64 25.60
N PHE A 279 2.14 -9.83 26.44
CA PHE A 279 2.05 -8.38 26.31
C PHE A 279 2.57 -7.90 24.95
N PHE A 280 3.70 -8.43 24.49
CA PHE A 280 4.26 -8.08 23.21
C PHE A 280 3.32 -8.43 22.05
N THR A 281 2.85 -9.68 21.99
CA THR A 281 2.04 -10.17 20.87
C THR A 281 0.63 -9.60 20.86
N HIS A 282 -0.03 -9.52 22.03
CA HIS A 282 -1.42 -9.08 22.09
C HIS A 282 -1.58 -7.55 22.03
N SER A 283 -0.63 -6.78 22.61
CA SER A 283 -0.65 -5.33 22.42
C SER A 283 -0.31 -4.94 20.97
N LEU A 284 0.58 -5.68 20.30
CA LEU A 284 0.84 -5.49 18.89
C LEU A 284 -0.38 -5.86 18.03
N LEU A 285 -1.10 -6.93 18.39
CA LEU A 285 -2.37 -7.29 17.74
C LEU A 285 -3.40 -6.17 17.89
N LEU A 286 -3.59 -5.66 19.10
CA LEU A 286 -4.51 -4.55 19.36
C LEU A 286 -4.18 -3.32 18.52
N VAL A 287 -2.91 -2.92 18.52
CA VAL A 287 -2.46 -1.76 17.73
C VAL A 287 -2.64 -1.99 16.23
N SER A 288 -2.37 -3.19 15.73
CA SER A 288 -2.57 -3.52 14.31
C SER A 288 -4.06 -3.51 13.94
N LEU A 289 -4.95 -3.99 14.82
CA LEU A 289 -6.39 -3.91 14.62
C LEU A 289 -6.88 -2.45 14.59
N ILE A 290 -6.37 -1.60 15.49
CA ILE A 290 -6.67 -0.16 15.45
C ILE A 290 -6.15 0.45 14.14
N ALA A 291 -4.94 0.08 13.69
CA ALA A 291 -4.33 0.63 12.48
C ALA A 291 -5.13 0.33 11.20
N ILE A 292 -5.69 -0.87 11.07
CA ILE A 292 -6.56 -1.22 9.93
C ILE A 292 -7.93 -0.56 10.00
N SER A 293 -8.37 -0.13 11.19
CA SER A 293 -9.69 0.47 11.43
C SER A 293 -9.72 1.98 11.22
N LEU A 294 -8.57 2.64 11.02
CA LEU A 294 -8.53 4.08 10.82
C LEU A 294 -9.29 4.48 9.54
N GLY A 295 -10.24 5.39 9.68
CA GLY A 295 -11.12 5.85 8.61
C GLY A 295 -12.22 4.85 8.22
N LEU A 296 -12.27 3.65 8.80
CA LEU A 296 -13.31 2.61 8.62
C LEU A 296 -13.51 2.09 7.19
N TYR A 297 -12.60 2.38 6.26
CA TYR A 297 -12.72 1.92 4.88
C TYR A 297 -12.40 0.43 4.69
N PHE A 298 -11.61 -0.17 5.57
CA PHE A 298 -11.19 -1.58 5.54
C PHE A 298 -10.78 -2.08 4.14
N ARG A 299 -10.07 -1.22 3.38
CA ARG A 299 -9.58 -1.60 2.04
C ARG A 299 -8.63 -2.80 2.14
N PRO A 300 -8.61 -3.70 1.15
CA PRO A 300 -7.79 -4.92 1.18
C PRO A 300 -6.34 -4.71 1.63
N HIS A 301 -5.64 -3.71 1.09
CA HIS A 301 -4.25 -3.43 1.44
C HIS A 301 -4.04 -2.89 2.88
N TYR A 302 -5.09 -2.46 3.60
CA TYR A 302 -4.94 -2.07 5.01
C TYR A 302 -4.62 -3.29 5.88
N PHE A 303 -5.14 -4.46 5.54
CA PHE A 303 -4.89 -5.70 6.28
C PHE A 303 -3.42 -6.13 6.27
N ILE A 304 -2.58 -5.58 5.38
CA ILE A 304 -1.13 -5.80 5.40
C ILE A 304 -0.52 -5.36 6.74
N LEU A 305 -1.06 -4.31 7.40
CA LEU A 305 -0.61 -3.86 8.72
C LEU A 305 -0.83 -4.90 9.83
N LEU A 306 -1.75 -5.84 9.63
CA LEU A 306 -2.06 -6.92 10.57
C LEU A 306 -1.17 -8.16 10.37
N LEU A 307 -0.64 -8.36 9.17
CA LEU A 307 0.09 -9.59 8.81
C LEU A 307 1.32 -9.89 9.68
N PRO A 308 2.12 -8.92 10.15
CA PRO A 308 3.25 -9.20 11.04
C PRO A 308 2.84 -9.93 12.31
N VAL A 309 1.80 -9.44 12.99
CA VAL A 309 1.37 -10.05 14.25
C VAL A 309 0.64 -11.38 14.02
N VAL A 310 -0.16 -11.50 12.97
CA VAL A 310 -0.78 -12.77 12.56
C VAL A 310 0.31 -13.84 12.32
N SER A 311 1.39 -13.44 11.66
CA SER A 311 2.53 -14.32 11.40
C SER A 311 3.25 -14.74 12.68
N LEU A 312 3.44 -13.82 13.63
CA LEU A 312 4.01 -14.11 14.95
C LEU A 312 3.13 -15.09 15.74
N LEU A 313 1.82 -14.92 15.68
CA LEU A 313 0.86 -15.82 16.33
C LEU A 313 0.88 -17.23 15.69
N ALA A 314 0.96 -17.33 14.37
CA ALA A 314 1.13 -18.63 13.70
C ALA A 314 2.42 -19.33 14.15
N GLY A 315 3.54 -18.57 14.25
CA GLY A 315 4.80 -19.06 14.79
C GLY A 315 4.68 -19.55 16.23
N ALA A 316 3.93 -18.79 17.06
CA ALA A 316 3.65 -19.16 18.44
C ALA A 316 2.88 -20.50 18.53
N ALA A 317 1.81 -20.65 17.74
CA ALA A 317 1.00 -21.86 17.72
C ALA A 317 1.85 -23.12 17.48
N VAL A 318 2.61 -23.12 16.37
CA VAL A 318 3.37 -24.29 15.96
C VAL A 318 4.52 -24.60 16.93
N SER A 319 5.26 -23.55 17.36
CA SER A 319 6.40 -23.74 18.27
C SER A 319 5.97 -24.18 19.65
N CYS A 320 4.95 -23.53 20.25
CA CYS A 320 4.47 -23.88 21.58
C CYS A 320 3.77 -25.24 21.61
N ALA A 321 3.02 -25.61 20.56
CA ALA A 321 2.42 -26.93 20.46
C ALA A 321 3.49 -28.04 20.37
N THR A 322 4.56 -27.82 19.60
CA THR A 322 5.69 -28.77 19.52
C THR A 322 6.39 -28.90 20.88
N GLU A 323 6.61 -27.79 21.58
CA GLU A 323 7.22 -27.77 22.91
C GLU A 323 6.37 -28.52 23.95
N GLU A 324 5.07 -28.29 23.95
CA GLU A 324 4.13 -28.98 24.86
C GLU A 324 4.10 -30.49 24.63
N LEU A 325 4.09 -30.91 23.36
CA LEU A 325 4.17 -32.33 23.00
C LEU A 325 5.51 -32.96 23.46
N LEU A 326 6.61 -32.22 23.32
CA LEU A 326 7.93 -32.69 23.79
C LEU A 326 7.97 -32.86 25.31
N GLN A 327 7.42 -31.90 26.07
CA GLN A 327 7.35 -31.95 27.52
C GLN A 327 6.48 -33.10 28.03
N ARG A 328 5.47 -33.50 27.26
CA ARG A 328 4.59 -34.65 27.57
C ARG A 328 5.17 -36.00 27.13
N GLY A 329 6.38 -36.02 26.61
CA GLY A 329 7.01 -37.26 26.17
C GLY A 329 6.41 -37.86 24.90
N ALA A 330 5.81 -37.05 24.05
CA ALA A 330 5.19 -37.51 22.80
C ALA A 330 6.16 -38.18 21.86
N THR A 331 5.67 -39.11 21.04
CA THR A 331 6.48 -39.81 20.03
C THR A 331 6.99 -38.83 18.96
N ARG A 332 8.06 -39.21 18.27
CA ARG A 332 8.63 -38.40 17.18
C ARG A 332 7.62 -38.04 16.11
N ALA A 333 6.69 -38.95 15.80
CA ALA A 333 5.60 -38.69 14.83
C ALA A 333 4.67 -37.58 15.31
N LEU A 334 4.33 -37.50 16.58
CA LEU A 334 3.51 -36.43 17.14
C LEU A 334 4.27 -35.09 17.22
N LEU A 335 5.59 -35.11 17.45
CA LEU A 335 6.40 -33.89 17.50
C LEU A 335 6.47 -33.15 16.17
N VAL A 336 6.37 -33.84 15.03
CA VAL A 336 6.39 -33.21 13.69
C VAL A 336 5.00 -32.78 13.24
N LEU A 337 3.92 -33.23 13.91
CA LEU A 337 2.53 -32.97 13.51
C LEU A 337 2.19 -31.46 13.38
N PRO A 338 2.55 -30.57 14.35
CA PRO A 338 2.24 -29.14 14.21
C PRO A 338 2.90 -28.52 12.96
N GLY A 339 4.14 -28.92 12.65
CA GLY A 339 4.85 -28.51 11.45
C GLY A 339 4.20 -29.04 10.17
N CYS A 340 3.77 -30.31 10.16
CA CYS A 340 3.06 -30.90 9.01
C CYS A 340 1.71 -30.21 8.74
N LEU A 341 0.94 -29.93 9.79
CA LEU A 341 -0.33 -29.19 9.67
C LEU A 341 -0.09 -27.77 9.12
N PHE A 342 0.96 -27.09 9.58
CA PHE A 342 1.34 -25.79 9.03
C PHE A 342 1.73 -25.89 7.54
N LEU A 343 2.55 -26.86 7.16
CA LEU A 343 2.92 -27.07 5.75
C LEU A 343 1.70 -27.38 4.88
N LEU A 344 0.78 -28.19 5.39
CA LEU A 344 -0.49 -28.47 4.70
C LEU A 344 -1.31 -27.19 4.50
N ALA A 345 -1.39 -26.32 5.53
CA ALA A 345 -2.07 -25.03 5.43
C ALA A 345 -1.40 -24.10 4.41
N VAL A 346 -0.07 -24.06 4.33
CA VAL A 346 0.69 -23.31 3.32
C VAL A 346 0.42 -23.87 1.92
N CYS A 347 0.55 -25.18 1.73
CA CYS A 347 0.31 -25.84 0.44
C CYS A 347 -1.13 -25.63 -0.05
N SER A 348 -2.12 -25.75 0.85
CA SER A 348 -3.51 -25.49 0.52
C SER A 348 -3.74 -24.06 0.07
N SER A 349 -3.12 -23.07 0.74
CA SER A 349 -3.21 -21.65 0.36
C SER A 349 -2.58 -21.37 -1.00
N LEU A 350 -1.41 -21.97 -1.30
CA LEU A 350 -0.77 -21.87 -2.62
C LEU A 350 -1.63 -22.53 -3.72
N TYR A 351 -2.28 -23.66 -3.39
CA TYR A 351 -3.17 -24.34 -4.33
C TYR A 351 -4.43 -23.52 -4.62
N LEU A 352 -5.05 -22.91 -3.61
CA LEU A 352 -6.22 -22.04 -3.79
C LEU A 352 -5.88 -20.84 -4.70
N GLN A 353 -4.71 -20.27 -4.56
CA GLN A 353 -4.25 -19.11 -5.32
C GLN A 353 -3.44 -19.47 -6.58
N ARG A 354 -3.36 -20.75 -6.96
CA ARG A 354 -2.48 -21.24 -8.04
C ARG A 354 -2.68 -20.57 -9.40
N GLY A 355 -3.90 -20.12 -9.70
CA GLY A 355 -4.22 -19.39 -10.92
C GLY A 355 -3.37 -18.14 -11.05
N VAL A 356 -3.52 -17.26 -10.08
CA VAL A 356 -2.83 -15.96 -10.01
C VAL A 356 -1.32 -16.15 -9.83
N LEU A 357 -0.90 -17.02 -8.91
CA LEU A 357 0.51 -17.16 -8.55
C LEU A 357 1.35 -17.85 -9.63
N PHE A 358 0.78 -18.79 -10.41
CA PHE A 358 1.60 -19.68 -11.27
C PHE A 358 1.14 -19.78 -12.73
N ARG A 359 -0.12 -19.47 -13.06
CA ARG A 359 -0.69 -19.77 -14.38
C ARG A 359 -0.99 -18.54 -15.23
N MET A 360 -1.59 -17.50 -14.65
CA MET A 360 -2.01 -16.30 -15.36
C MET A 360 -0.83 -15.46 -15.82
N ASN A 361 -0.96 -14.82 -16.97
CA ASN A 361 -0.05 -13.76 -17.41
C ASN A 361 -0.31 -12.44 -16.64
N PRO A 362 0.59 -11.44 -16.70
CA PRO A 362 0.46 -10.20 -15.94
C PRO A 362 -0.87 -9.44 -16.16
N ALA A 363 -1.36 -9.35 -17.39
CA ALA A 363 -2.62 -8.67 -17.69
C ALA A 363 -3.84 -9.44 -17.12
N GLN A 364 -3.82 -10.78 -17.20
CA GLN A 364 -4.86 -11.62 -16.59
C GLN A 364 -4.86 -11.50 -15.06
N VAL A 365 -3.68 -11.41 -14.43
CA VAL A 365 -3.54 -11.18 -12.98
C VAL A 365 -4.16 -9.84 -12.60
N SER A 366 -3.81 -8.76 -13.32
CA SER A 366 -4.39 -7.44 -13.10
C SER A 366 -5.92 -7.47 -13.21
N ARG A 367 -6.44 -8.07 -14.29
CA ARG A 367 -7.89 -8.18 -14.53
C ARG A 367 -8.60 -9.01 -13.45
N THR A 368 -7.96 -10.07 -12.93
CA THR A 368 -8.55 -10.93 -11.90
C THR A 368 -8.63 -10.21 -10.54
N ILE A 369 -7.64 -9.37 -10.22
CA ILE A 369 -7.56 -8.69 -8.92
C ILE A 369 -8.36 -7.38 -8.93
N TYR A 370 -8.25 -6.61 -10.03
CA TYR A 370 -8.76 -5.25 -10.12
C TYR A 370 -10.00 -5.10 -11.02
N GLN A 371 -10.49 -6.22 -11.57
CA GLN A 371 -11.71 -6.29 -12.38
C GLN A 371 -11.68 -5.32 -13.57
N GLU A 372 -12.67 -4.41 -13.66
CA GLU A 372 -12.83 -3.42 -14.73
C GLU A 372 -11.88 -2.22 -14.66
N ASN A 373 -11.01 -2.14 -13.67
CA ASN A 373 -10.02 -1.05 -13.63
C ASN A 373 -9.08 -1.14 -14.84
N PRO A 374 -8.81 -0.01 -15.54
CA PRO A 374 -8.15 0.00 -16.84
C PRO A 374 -6.62 -0.03 -16.78
N PHE A 375 -6.03 -0.70 -15.78
CA PHE A 375 -4.58 -0.71 -15.57
C PHE A 375 -3.78 -1.36 -16.71
N PRO A 376 -4.25 -2.46 -17.35
CA PRO A 376 -3.59 -2.96 -18.54
C PRO A 376 -3.68 -1.99 -19.73
N GLU A 377 -4.83 -1.32 -19.89
CA GLU A 377 -5.09 -0.38 -20.99
C GLU A 377 -4.26 0.91 -20.82
N ALA A 378 -4.03 1.34 -19.60
CA ALA A 378 -3.22 2.52 -19.28
C ALA A 378 -1.80 2.44 -19.88
N LEU A 379 -1.22 1.24 -19.99
CA LEU A 379 0.07 1.01 -20.65
C LEU A 379 0.03 1.38 -22.12
N GLU A 380 -0.97 0.90 -22.87
CA GLU A 380 -1.08 1.14 -24.31
C GLU A 380 -1.42 2.59 -24.61
N ILE A 381 -2.34 3.18 -23.84
CA ILE A 381 -2.66 4.61 -23.92
C ILE A 381 -1.41 5.47 -23.67
N ALA A 382 -0.63 5.14 -22.65
CA ALA A 382 0.58 5.87 -22.32
C ALA A 382 1.68 5.73 -23.39
N HIS A 383 1.80 4.56 -24.02
CA HIS A 383 2.69 4.37 -25.17
C HIS A 383 2.26 5.27 -26.35
N ARG A 384 0.97 5.27 -26.67
CA ARG A 384 0.44 6.13 -27.74
C ARG A 384 0.71 7.62 -27.46
N ILE A 385 0.47 8.06 -26.21
CA ILE A 385 0.77 9.44 -25.79
C ILE A 385 2.26 9.76 -25.99
N ARG A 386 3.15 8.89 -25.51
CA ARG A 386 4.59 9.10 -25.61
C ARG A 386 5.07 9.22 -27.05
N ASP A 387 4.53 8.40 -27.94
CA ASP A 387 4.92 8.35 -29.36
C ASP A 387 4.41 9.57 -30.16
N HIS A 388 3.37 10.27 -29.65
CA HIS A 388 2.75 11.42 -30.34
C HIS A 388 2.90 12.75 -29.58
N THR A 389 3.77 12.81 -28.57
CA THR A 389 4.06 14.03 -27.80
C THR A 389 5.55 14.16 -27.52
N SER A 390 6.01 15.37 -27.23
CA SER A 390 7.37 15.68 -26.82
C SER A 390 7.55 15.59 -25.29
N GLU A 391 8.78 15.45 -24.79
CA GLU A 391 9.07 15.34 -23.35
C GLU A 391 8.61 16.56 -22.53
N GLY A 392 8.57 17.74 -23.14
CA GLY A 392 8.11 18.98 -22.51
C GLY A 392 6.60 19.16 -22.47
N ASP A 393 5.85 18.32 -23.18
CA ASP A 393 4.39 18.43 -23.26
C ASP A 393 3.73 17.99 -21.95
N THR A 394 2.60 18.66 -21.65
CA THR A 394 1.70 18.25 -20.57
C THR A 394 0.52 17.48 -21.14
N ILE A 395 -0.05 16.60 -20.31
CA ILE A 395 -1.27 15.86 -20.61
C ILE A 395 -2.28 15.99 -19.47
N ALA A 396 -3.56 15.78 -19.77
CA ALA A 396 -4.59 15.71 -18.75
C ALA A 396 -5.31 14.37 -18.81
N VAL A 397 -5.52 13.74 -17.64
CA VAL A 397 -6.33 12.54 -17.51
C VAL A 397 -7.57 12.89 -16.71
N LEU A 398 -8.71 12.90 -17.39
CA LEU A 398 -10.04 13.03 -16.78
C LEU A 398 -10.50 11.64 -16.36
N GLY A 399 -9.96 11.22 -15.25
CA GLY A 399 -10.04 9.88 -14.66
C GLY A 399 -9.10 9.78 -13.47
N SER A 400 -9.09 8.62 -12.81
CA SER A 400 -8.22 8.35 -11.67
C SER A 400 -7.17 7.28 -12.04
N GLU A 401 -6.45 7.52 -13.12
CA GLU A 401 -5.42 6.64 -13.70
C GLU A 401 -4.05 7.35 -13.72
N PRO A 402 -3.45 7.65 -12.56
CA PRO A 402 -2.17 8.35 -12.47
C PRO A 402 -1.00 7.57 -13.09
N GLU A 403 -1.12 6.27 -13.26
CA GLU A 403 -0.14 5.43 -13.96
C GLU A 403 0.06 5.85 -15.42
N ILE A 404 -0.93 6.51 -16.05
CA ILE A 404 -0.78 7.03 -17.42
C ILE A 404 0.31 8.11 -17.47
N TYR A 405 0.36 9.01 -16.49
CA TYR A 405 1.43 10.01 -16.40
C TYR A 405 2.80 9.37 -16.23
N PHE A 406 2.88 8.38 -15.34
CA PHE A 406 4.11 7.65 -15.09
C PHE A 406 4.62 6.92 -16.33
N TYR A 407 3.77 6.14 -17.00
CA TYR A 407 4.17 5.35 -18.16
C TYR A 407 4.45 6.19 -19.40
N SER A 408 3.73 7.29 -19.60
CA SER A 408 3.97 8.21 -20.72
C SER A 408 5.19 9.08 -20.52
N HIS A 409 5.70 9.21 -19.29
CA HIS A 409 6.72 10.19 -18.92
C HIS A 409 6.31 11.62 -19.27
N ARG A 410 5.03 11.95 -19.12
CA ARG A 410 4.50 13.29 -19.34
C ARG A 410 3.99 13.89 -18.04
N ARG A 411 4.16 15.21 -17.90
CA ARG A 411 3.69 15.92 -16.73
C ARG A 411 2.18 16.13 -16.81
N SER A 412 1.54 16.06 -15.63
CA SER A 412 0.14 16.42 -15.53
C SER A 412 -0.07 17.92 -15.75
N ALA A 413 -1.15 18.26 -16.44
CA ALA A 413 -1.62 19.65 -16.61
C ALA A 413 -2.26 20.20 -15.34
N THR A 414 -2.53 19.38 -14.33
CA THR A 414 -3.22 19.73 -13.08
C THR A 414 -2.66 18.91 -11.93
N GLY A 415 -2.76 19.41 -10.70
CA GLY A 415 -2.46 18.64 -9.49
C GLY A 415 -3.50 17.56 -9.18
N PHE A 416 -4.68 17.60 -9.78
CA PHE A 416 -5.75 16.62 -9.59
C PHE A 416 -5.54 15.40 -10.48
N ILE A 417 -4.74 14.44 -10.02
CA ILE A 417 -4.52 13.15 -10.70
C ILE A 417 -5.51 12.06 -10.27
N TYR A 418 -6.41 12.40 -9.35
CA TYR A 418 -7.55 11.62 -8.89
C TYR A 418 -8.82 12.42 -8.98
N MET A 419 -9.89 11.85 -9.53
CA MET A 419 -11.18 12.51 -9.64
C MET A 419 -12.01 12.41 -8.35
N TYR A 420 -11.71 11.51 -7.43
CA TYR A 420 -12.50 11.26 -6.23
C TYR A 420 -12.76 12.51 -5.39
N PRO A 421 -11.77 13.37 -5.04
CA PRO A 421 -12.02 14.59 -4.29
C PRO A 421 -12.95 15.58 -4.98
N LEU A 422 -13.04 15.53 -6.30
CA LEU A 422 -13.84 16.42 -7.12
C LEU A 422 -15.31 16.01 -7.18
N VAL A 423 -15.61 14.72 -7.01
CA VAL A 423 -16.96 14.14 -7.21
C VAL A 423 -17.60 13.62 -5.93
N GLU A 424 -16.82 13.37 -4.88
CA GLU A 424 -17.33 13.01 -3.57
C GLU A 424 -18.12 14.17 -2.96
N ARG A 425 -19.16 13.85 -2.15
CA ARG A 425 -19.95 14.87 -1.43
C ARG A 425 -19.14 15.45 -0.27
N GLN A 426 -18.43 16.54 -0.54
CA GLN A 426 -17.63 17.24 0.47
C GLN A 426 -17.60 18.75 0.15
N SER A 427 -17.27 19.58 1.15
CA SER A 427 -17.39 21.05 1.06
C SER A 427 -16.45 21.71 0.04
N TYR A 428 -15.34 21.07 -0.32
CA TYR A 428 -14.33 21.65 -1.23
C TYR A 428 -14.54 21.24 -2.68
N SER A 429 -15.46 20.30 -3.01
CA SER A 429 -15.54 19.68 -4.34
C SER A 429 -15.73 20.69 -5.46
N VAL A 430 -16.61 21.68 -5.28
CA VAL A 430 -16.91 22.70 -6.29
C VAL A 430 -15.69 23.59 -6.57
N GLU A 431 -15.00 24.00 -5.51
CA GLU A 431 -13.81 24.84 -5.66
C GLU A 431 -12.65 24.07 -6.30
N MET A 432 -12.47 22.81 -5.92
CA MET A 432 -11.49 21.91 -6.54
C MET A 432 -11.79 21.69 -8.04
N GLN A 433 -13.07 21.57 -8.43
CA GLN A 433 -13.44 21.47 -9.84
C GLN A 433 -13.05 22.73 -10.62
N LYS A 434 -13.34 23.91 -10.09
CA LYS A 434 -12.97 25.19 -10.72
C LYS A 434 -11.45 25.32 -10.84
N GLN A 435 -10.72 24.93 -9.81
CA GLN A 435 -9.27 24.95 -9.81
C GLN A 435 -8.71 24.01 -10.88
N MET A 436 -9.19 22.76 -10.96
CA MET A 436 -8.78 21.81 -12.00
C MET A 436 -9.05 22.34 -13.41
N ILE A 437 -10.23 22.89 -13.65
CA ILE A 437 -10.60 23.49 -14.94
C ILE A 437 -9.62 24.61 -15.30
N HIS A 438 -9.37 25.53 -14.37
CA HIS A 438 -8.43 26.64 -14.60
C HIS A 438 -7.00 26.15 -14.88
N GLU A 439 -6.52 25.15 -14.15
CA GLU A 439 -5.19 24.55 -14.37
C GLU A 439 -5.07 23.93 -15.76
N ILE A 440 -6.07 23.16 -16.21
CA ILE A 440 -6.09 22.51 -17.52
C ILE A 440 -6.17 23.56 -18.66
N GLU A 441 -7.06 24.55 -18.54
CA GLU A 441 -7.20 25.61 -19.53
C GLU A 441 -5.95 26.48 -19.64
N SER A 442 -5.27 26.72 -18.52
CA SER A 442 -4.01 27.47 -18.50
C SER A 442 -2.84 26.67 -19.09
N SER A 443 -2.76 25.40 -18.79
CA SER A 443 -1.71 24.50 -19.29
C SER A 443 -1.88 24.12 -20.76
N ARG A 444 -3.12 24.05 -21.26
CA ARG A 444 -3.46 23.65 -22.64
C ARG A 444 -2.77 22.36 -23.07
N PRO A 445 -3.01 21.24 -22.39
CA PRO A 445 -2.29 19.99 -22.61
C PRO A 445 -2.34 19.52 -24.08
N SER A 446 -1.27 18.88 -24.54
CA SER A 446 -1.16 18.38 -25.92
C SER A 446 -2.11 17.21 -26.17
N MET A 447 -2.34 16.40 -25.13
CA MET A 447 -3.30 15.30 -25.17
C MET A 447 -4.19 15.29 -23.90
N LEU A 448 -5.42 14.79 -24.09
CA LEU A 448 -6.39 14.60 -23.03
C LEU A 448 -6.93 13.17 -23.09
N VAL A 449 -6.97 12.51 -21.94
CA VAL A 449 -7.56 11.18 -21.75
C VAL A 449 -8.86 11.33 -21.00
N LEU A 450 -9.96 10.82 -21.53
CA LEU A 450 -11.23 10.70 -20.82
C LEU A 450 -11.52 9.24 -20.52
N VAL A 451 -11.64 8.90 -19.24
CA VAL A 451 -11.86 7.52 -18.78
C VAL A 451 -13.33 7.34 -18.40
N GLU A 452 -14.06 6.60 -19.21
CA GLU A 452 -15.48 6.29 -18.94
C GLU A 452 -15.63 4.91 -18.27
N VAL A 453 -14.92 4.72 -17.14
CA VAL A 453 -15.01 3.56 -16.28
C VAL A 453 -15.54 4.01 -14.91
N PRO A 454 -16.60 3.40 -14.36
CA PRO A 454 -17.21 3.85 -13.09
C PRO A 454 -16.21 3.90 -11.93
N SER A 455 -15.32 2.92 -11.82
CA SER A 455 -14.30 2.84 -10.76
C SER A 455 -13.24 3.95 -10.83
N SER A 456 -13.13 4.66 -11.95
CA SER A 456 -12.24 5.80 -12.14
C SER A 456 -12.78 7.09 -11.50
N TRP A 457 -14.07 7.17 -11.23
CA TRP A 457 -14.72 8.36 -10.69
C TRP A 457 -15.15 8.20 -9.23
N VAL A 458 -16.14 7.41 -8.95
CA VAL A 458 -16.52 6.97 -7.59
C VAL A 458 -17.35 5.71 -7.73
N ALA A 459 -17.09 4.71 -6.94
CA ALA A 459 -17.79 3.43 -6.98
C ALA A 459 -19.24 3.45 -6.45
N SER A 460 -19.82 4.62 -6.09
CA SER A 460 -21.19 4.70 -5.57
C SER A 460 -22.16 5.08 -6.68
N PRO A 461 -23.19 4.25 -6.96
CA PRO A 461 -24.24 4.55 -7.93
C PRO A 461 -25.04 5.81 -7.60
N ASP A 462 -25.08 6.20 -6.31
CA ASP A 462 -25.88 7.33 -5.82
C ASP A 462 -25.18 8.70 -5.93
N VAL A 463 -23.92 8.72 -6.37
CA VAL A 463 -23.19 9.98 -6.59
C VAL A 463 -23.27 10.32 -8.06
N ALA A 464 -24.23 11.19 -8.41
CA ALA A 464 -24.29 11.78 -9.76
C ALA A 464 -22.96 12.52 -10.03
N ARG A 465 -22.38 12.28 -11.22
CA ARG A 465 -21.21 13.07 -11.68
C ARG A 465 -21.62 14.55 -11.68
N PRO A 466 -20.75 15.44 -11.18
CA PRO A 466 -21.09 16.87 -11.18
C PRO A 466 -21.36 17.35 -12.59
N ASP A 467 -22.55 17.88 -12.84
CA ASP A 467 -22.95 18.36 -14.16
C ASP A 467 -22.00 19.42 -14.71
N THR A 468 -21.46 20.28 -13.85
CA THR A 468 -20.54 21.36 -14.21
C THR A 468 -19.24 20.81 -14.82
N LEU A 469 -18.58 19.83 -14.16
CA LEU A 469 -17.32 19.28 -14.67
C LEU A 469 -17.55 18.49 -15.97
N MET A 470 -18.61 17.71 -16.06
CA MET A 470 -18.92 16.94 -17.26
C MET A 470 -19.39 17.83 -18.42
N ALA A 471 -20.14 18.89 -18.16
CA ALA A 471 -20.52 19.86 -19.17
C ALA A 471 -19.29 20.61 -19.72
N TRP A 472 -18.42 21.07 -18.83
CA TRP A 472 -17.15 21.68 -19.23
C TRP A 472 -16.31 20.73 -20.05
N THR A 473 -16.13 19.49 -19.62
CA THR A 473 -15.33 18.46 -20.33
C THR A 473 -15.82 18.30 -21.77
N ARG A 474 -17.13 18.15 -21.98
CA ARG A 474 -17.69 17.98 -23.33
C ARG A 474 -17.42 19.19 -24.22
N ASN A 475 -17.65 20.40 -23.71
CA ASN A 475 -17.43 21.63 -24.45
C ASN A 475 -15.94 21.85 -24.75
N TYR A 476 -15.09 21.70 -23.75
CA TYR A 476 -13.65 21.90 -23.90
C TYR A 476 -13.02 20.93 -24.90
N ILE A 477 -13.42 19.65 -24.86
CA ILE A 477 -12.98 18.66 -25.84
C ILE A 477 -13.50 19.04 -27.24
N SER A 478 -14.79 19.32 -27.37
CA SER A 478 -15.40 19.70 -28.67
C SER A 478 -14.71 20.90 -29.31
N ASP A 479 -14.34 21.90 -28.52
CA ASP A 479 -13.79 23.14 -29.03
C ASP A 479 -12.29 23.02 -29.36
N HIS A 480 -11.53 22.27 -28.57
CA HIS A 480 -10.07 22.32 -28.61
C HIS A 480 -9.37 21.01 -29.04
N TYR A 481 -10.09 19.89 -29.07
CA TYR A 481 -9.48 18.57 -29.31
C TYR A 481 -10.18 17.80 -30.42
N ILE A 482 -9.45 16.87 -31.00
CA ILE A 482 -9.97 15.84 -31.92
C ILE A 482 -9.69 14.46 -31.34
N LEU A 483 -10.54 13.50 -31.64
CA LEU A 483 -10.40 12.12 -31.20
C LEU A 483 -9.18 11.49 -31.91
N GLU A 484 -8.22 11.00 -31.13
CA GLU A 484 -7.01 10.30 -31.59
C GLU A 484 -7.17 8.79 -31.46
N GLY A 485 -7.99 8.31 -30.52
CA GLY A 485 -8.22 6.89 -30.38
C GLY A 485 -9.16 6.53 -29.25
N ILE A 486 -9.57 5.24 -29.28
CA ILE A 486 -10.46 4.63 -28.31
C ILE A 486 -9.87 3.30 -27.85
N ALA A 487 -9.88 3.02 -26.55
CA ALA A 487 -9.73 1.69 -26.00
C ALA A 487 -11.09 1.22 -25.49
N GLU A 488 -11.67 0.28 -26.20
CA GLU A 488 -12.98 -0.32 -25.91
C GLU A 488 -12.78 -1.53 -25.00
N MET A 489 -13.17 -1.40 -23.75
CA MET A 489 -12.98 -2.43 -22.74
C MET A 489 -14.13 -3.43 -22.75
N SER A 490 -13.85 -4.60 -23.28
CA SER A 490 -14.74 -5.77 -23.28
C SER A 490 -14.02 -6.99 -22.71
N ALA A 491 -14.45 -8.20 -23.03
CA ALA A 491 -13.74 -9.44 -22.68
C ALA A 491 -12.29 -9.47 -23.22
N ARG A 492 -12.05 -8.81 -24.37
CA ARG A 492 -10.73 -8.45 -24.89
C ARG A 492 -10.79 -6.99 -25.30
N THR A 493 -9.87 -6.18 -24.77
CA THR A 493 -9.82 -4.77 -25.14
C THR A 493 -9.46 -4.62 -26.61
N HIS A 494 -10.24 -3.82 -27.31
CA HIS A 494 -10.02 -3.43 -28.70
C HIS A 494 -9.53 -1.99 -28.74
N TYR A 495 -8.45 -1.74 -29.47
CA TYR A 495 -7.86 -0.42 -29.63
C TYR A 495 -8.06 0.05 -31.06
N VAL A 496 -8.64 1.24 -31.21
CA VAL A 496 -8.85 1.90 -32.50
C VAL A 496 -8.15 3.24 -32.50
N TRP A 497 -7.28 3.49 -33.46
CA TRP A 497 -6.44 4.68 -33.51
C TRP A 497 -6.63 5.48 -34.80
N GLY A 498 -6.43 6.80 -34.74
CA GLY A 498 -6.49 7.71 -35.86
C GLY A 498 -7.90 7.81 -36.48
N ASP A 499 -8.01 7.99 -37.79
CA ASP A 499 -9.26 8.18 -38.49
C ASP A 499 -10.26 7.03 -38.33
N ASN A 500 -9.78 5.83 -38.07
CA ASN A 500 -10.65 4.68 -37.82
C ASN A 500 -11.45 4.83 -36.51
N ALA A 501 -10.96 5.56 -35.52
CA ALA A 501 -11.68 5.82 -34.27
C ALA A 501 -12.94 6.66 -34.47
N LEU A 502 -13.01 7.43 -35.57
CA LEU A 502 -14.20 8.22 -35.92
C LEU A 502 -15.29 7.35 -36.58
N LEU A 503 -14.91 6.20 -37.13
CA LEU A 503 -15.80 5.30 -37.87
C LEU A 503 -16.36 4.18 -37.00
N ASP A 504 -15.66 3.82 -35.93
CA ASP A 504 -16.07 2.74 -35.02
C ASP A 504 -16.92 3.32 -33.87
N GLN A 505 -18.19 2.98 -33.88
CA GLN A 505 -19.16 3.42 -32.87
C GLN A 505 -19.76 2.22 -32.12
N THR A 506 -19.02 1.10 -32.03
CA THR A 506 -19.48 -0.07 -31.28
C THR A 506 -19.52 0.27 -29.78
N PRO A 507 -20.68 0.28 -29.13
CA PRO A 507 -20.75 0.65 -27.71
C PRO A 507 -20.17 -0.48 -26.87
N ALA A 508 -18.94 -0.29 -26.37
CA ALA A 508 -18.39 -1.11 -25.30
C ALA A 508 -18.96 -0.65 -23.94
N PRO A 509 -19.04 -1.55 -22.94
CA PRO A 509 -19.55 -1.17 -21.62
C PRO A 509 -18.69 -0.11 -20.92
N PHE A 510 -17.38 -0.06 -21.22
CA PHE A 510 -16.43 0.90 -20.68
C PHE A 510 -15.44 1.33 -21.77
N ASN A 511 -15.12 2.62 -21.81
CA ASN A 511 -14.25 3.19 -22.83
C ASN A 511 -13.20 4.13 -22.21
N ILE A 512 -12.06 4.19 -22.88
CA ILE A 512 -11.06 5.24 -22.65
C ILE A 512 -10.84 5.94 -23.98
N PHE A 513 -11.09 7.23 -23.97
CA PHE A 513 -10.92 8.10 -25.15
C PHE A 513 -9.60 8.85 -25.02
N LEU A 514 -8.81 8.85 -26.08
CA LEU A 514 -7.63 9.68 -26.22
C LEU A 514 -7.90 10.78 -27.24
N TYR A 515 -7.66 12.00 -26.83
CA TYR A 515 -7.85 13.17 -27.68
C TYR A 515 -6.54 13.91 -27.88
N ARG A 516 -6.31 14.41 -29.09
CA ARG A 516 -5.18 15.25 -29.45
C ARG A 516 -5.66 16.68 -29.66
N LYS A 517 -4.89 17.66 -29.20
CA LYS A 517 -5.17 19.10 -29.41
C LYS A 517 -5.26 19.41 -30.89
N LYS A 518 -6.22 20.24 -31.27
CA LYS A 518 -6.36 20.77 -32.65
C LYS A 518 -5.13 21.63 -32.98
N GLU A 519 -4.56 21.42 -34.15
CA GLU A 519 -3.57 22.35 -34.71
C GLU A 519 -4.28 23.68 -34.98
N GLN A 520 -3.74 24.79 -34.49
CA GLN A 520 -4.28 26.13 -34.73
C GLN A 520 -3.92 26.65 -36.12
#